data_8d9e5c7bddea4f03c91c606d51ec6544
#
_entry.id   8d9e5c7bddea4f03c91c606d51ec6544
#
_cell.length_a   1.000
_cell.length_b   1.000
_cell.length_c   1.000
_cell.angle_alpha   90.00
_cell.angle_beta   90.00
_cell.angle_gamma   90.00
#
_symmetry.space_group_name_H-M   'P 1'
#
loop_
_entity.id
_entity.type
_entity.pdbx_description
1 polymer ?
#
loop_
_entity_poly.entity_id
_entity_poly.type
_entity_poly.pdbx_seq_one_letter_code
_entity_poly.pdbx_strand_id
1 'polypeptide(L)'
;GASHELKTPLASLKIILENMKFNIGKYKDRDYYIDNCIEIVDGLNQNISQILSISSLEHLKDDEETLRINDFLKDVLEKYKVMASQKNIAIKNGVADEEIYIGRSALKIILSNLVSNAVKYTKEGGFINIGVVDDWFYIENNFESDFNIDRIFNVEYNSSKENSNGLGLYIVRNLLLNYNLNYDVSKDNEKFIFKIELS
;
A
#
# COMPACT_ATOMS: atom_id res chain seq x y z
N GLY A 1 -14.39 -0.82 -12.04
CA GLY A 1 -14.73 -1.33 -10.71
C GLY A 1 -13.98 -2.61 -10.39
N ALA A 2 -14.02 -3.04 -9.13
CA ALA A 2 -13.29 -4.21 -8.59
C ALA A 2 -13.41 -5.48 -9.45
N SER A 3 -14.59 -5.74 -10.04
CA SER A 3 -14.81 -6.88 -10.95
C SER A 3 -13.95 -6.82 -12.22
N HIS A 4 -13.66 -5.64 -12.73
CA HIS A 4 -12.82 -5.48 -13.92
C HIS A 4 -11.35 -5.72 -13.61
N GLU A 5 -10.92 -5.29 -12.42
CA GLU A 5 -9.53 -5.46 -11.94
C GLU A 5 -9.18 -6.91 -11.65
N LEU A 6 -10.16 -7.73 -11.27
CA LEU A 6 -9.96 -9.18 -11.10
C LEU A 6 -10.00 -9.93 -12.44
N LYS A 7 -10.80 -9.45 -13.41
CA LYS A 7 -10.92 -10.12 -14.73
C LYS A 7 -9.65 -10.06 -15.54
N THR A 8 -8.92 -8.96 -15.53
CA THR A 8 -7.71 -8.76 -16.33
C THR A 8 -6.60 -9.76 -15.98
N PRO A 9 -6.15 -9.87 -14.71
CA PRO A 9 -5.13 -10.84 -14.33
C PRO A 9 -5.61 -12.29 -14.52
N LEU A 10 -6.89 -12.59 -14.30
CA LEU A 10 -7.45 -13.92 -14.56
C LEU A 10 -7.39 -14.28 -16.05
N ALA A 11 -7.70 -13.34 -16.94
CA ALA A 11 -7.60 -13.54 -18.38
C ALA A 11 -6.13 -13.76 -18.81
N SER A 12 -5.20 -12.98 -18.25
CA SER A 12 -3.77 -13.14 -18.49
C SER A 12 -3.26 -14.51 -18.04
N LEU A 13 -3.63 -14.92 -16.82
CA LEU A 13 -3.29 -16.23 -16.26
C LEU A 13 -3.80 -17.37 -17.17
N LYS A 14 -5.05 -17.27 -17.63
CA LYS A 14 -5.65 -18.25 -18.54
C LYS A 14 -4.88 -18.35 -19.85
N ILE A 15 -4.55 -17.22 -20.47
CA ILE A 15 -3.79 -17.18 -21.74
C ILE A 15 -2.42 -17.82 -21.58
N ILE A 16 -1.69 -17.52 -20.49
CA ILE A 16 -0.38 -18.10 -20.22
C ILE A 16 -0.50 -19.62 -20.11
N LEU A 17 -1.43 -20.12 -19.29
CA LEU A 17 -1.63 -21.54 -19.05
C LEU A 17 -2.06 -22.30 -20.33
N GLU A 18 -2.94 -21.70 -21.15
CA GLU A 18 -3.36 -22.29 -22.44
C GLU A 18 -2.16 -22.40 -23.41
N ASN A 19 -1.36 -21.33 -23.53
CA ASN A 19 -0.17 -21.33 -24.38
C ASN A 19 0.91 -22.32 -23.89
N MET A 20 1.09 -22.46 -22.58
CA MET A 20 1.96 -23.48 -22.00
C MET A 20 1.45 -24.89 -22.32
N LYS A 21 0.13 -25.13 -22.19
CA LYS A 21 -0.49 -26.44 -22.47
C LYS A 21 -0.22 -26.87 -23.89
N PHE A 22 -0.27 -25.96 -24.85
CA PHE A 22 -0.07 -26.25 -26.28
C PHE A 22 1.38 -26.07 -26.76
N ASN A 23 2.33 -25.78 -25.84
CA ASN A 23 3.75 -25.55 -26.13
C ASN A 23 3.98 -24.46 -27.23
N ILE A 24 3.21 -23.36 -27.19
CA ILE A 24 3.26 -22.30 -28.17
C ILE A 24 4.45 -21.37 -27.94
N GLY A 25 5.35 -21.24 -28.92
CA GLY A 25 6.42 -20.25 -28.96
C GLY A 25 7.26 -20.17 -27.68
N LYS A 26 7.36 -18.99 -27.11
CA LYS A 26 8.13 -18.71 -25.89
C LYS A 26 7.60 -19.42 -24.62
N TYR A 27 6.34 -19.84 -24.60
CA TYR A 27 5.70 -20.51 -23.47
C TYR A 27 6.18 -21.96 -23.25
N LYS A 28 7.15 -22.42 -24.04
CA LYS A 28 7.85 -23.70 -23.83
C LYS A 28 8.76 -23.68 -22.60
N ASP A 29 9.24 -22.50 -22.18
CA ASP A 29 9.93 -22.30 -20.92
C ASP A 29 8.91 -22.34 -19.77
N ARG A 30 8.58 -23.56 -19.34
CA ARG A 30 7.50 -23.77 -18.36
C ARG A 30 7.84 -23.25 -16.98
N ASP A 31 9.08 -23.36 -16.56
CA ASP A 31 9.50 -22.94 -15.21
C ASP A 31 9.34 -21.43 -15.09
N TYR A 32 9.82 -20.66 -16.06
CA TYR A 32 9.65 -19.21 -16.12
C TYR A 32 8.17 -18.79 -16.10
N TYR A 33 7.31 -19.44 -16.88
CA TYR A 33 5.90 -19.07 -16.94
C TYR A 33 5.07 -19.60 -15.77
N ILE A 34 5.51 -20.65 -15.09
CA ILE A 34 4.92 -21.08 -13.81
C ILE A 34 5.18 -20.01 -12.75
N ASP A 35 6.41 -19.52 -12.62
CA ASP A 35 6.75 -18.44 -11.69
C ASP A 35 5.92 -17.18 -11.98
N ASN A 36 5.75 -16.83 -13.24
CA ASN A 36 4.90 -15.72 -13.67
C ASN A 36 3.41 -15.92 -13.27
N CYS A 37 2.92 -17.16 -13.39
CA CYS A 37 1.56 -17.51 -12.94
C CYS A 37 1.43 -17.39 -11.41
N ILE A 38 2.43 -17.78 -10.66
CA ILE A 38 2.45 -17.65 -9.19
C ILE A 38 2.40 -16.19 -8.80
N GLU A 39 3.20 -15.31 -9.42
CA GLU A 39 3.15 -13.86 -9.18
C GLU A 39 1.76 -13.26 -9.47
N ILE A 40 1.10 -13.68 -10.55
CA ILE A 40 -0.26 -13.24 -10.88
C ILE A 40 -1.26 -13.70 -9.81
N VAL A 41 -1.14 -14.94 -9.33
CA VAL A 41 -2.01 -15.48 -8.27
C VAL A 41 -1.80 -14.74 -6.95
N ASP A 42 -0.57 -14.45 -6.58
CA ASP A 42 -0.24 -13.70 -5.37
C ASP A 42 -0.81 -12.27 -5.43
N GLY A 43 -0.69 -11.61 -6.58
CA GLY A 43 -1.31 -10.31 -6.84
C GLY A 43 -2.84 -10.35 -6.73
N LEU A 44 -3.49 -11.40 -7.28
CA LEU A 44 -4.93 -11.62 -7.16
C LEU A 44 -5.36 -11.82 -5.70
N ASN A 45 -4.64 -12.62 -4.92
CA ASN A 45 -4.92 -12.85 -3.52
C ASN A 45 -4.83 -11.54 -2.70
N GLN A 46 -3.84 -10.69 -3.00
CA GLN A 46 -3.73 -9.37 -2.39
C GLN A 46 -4.91 -8.48 -2.76
N ASN A 47 -5.33 -8.45 -4.03
CA ASN A 47 -6.47 -7.67 -4.50
C ASN A 47 -7.78 -8.13 -3.83
N ILE A 48 -8.00 -9.44 -3.73
CA ILE A 48 -9.17 -10.01 -3.06
C ILE A 48 -9.17 -9.61 -1.58
N SER A 49 -8.04 -9.73 -0.89
CA SER A 49 -7.91 -9.34 0.51
C SER A 49 -8.22 -7.86 0.72
N GLN A 50 -7.79 -7.00 -0.20
CA GLN A 50 -8.09 -5.56 -0.15
C GLN A 50 -9.57 -5.26 -0.44
N ILE A 51 -10.19 -5.93 -1.42
CA ILE A 51 -11.62 -5.78 -1.71
C ILE A 51 -12.47 -6.24 -0.51
N LEU A 52 -12.10 -7.35 0.11
CA LEU A 52 -12.75 -7.84 1.34
C LEU A 52 -12.55 -6.86 2.50
N SER A 53 -11.37 -6.25 2.61
CA SER A 53 -11.12 -5.19 3.58
C SER A 53 -12.01 -3.97 3.33
N ILE A 54 -12.17 -3.51 2.09
CA ILE A 54 -13.06 -2.40 1.74
C ILE A 54 -14.52 -2.74 2.07
N SER A 55 -14.98 -3.93 1.72
CA SER A 55 -16.34 -4.39 2.03
C SER A 55 -16.58 -4.52 3.54
N SER A 56 -15.56 -4.94 4.29
CA SER A 56 -15.65 -5.00 5.75
C SER A 56 -15.47 -3.63 6.42
N LEU A 57 -14.83 -2.65 5.76
CA LEU A 57 -14.71 -1.27 6.27
C LEU A 57 -16.06 -0.56 6.37
N GLU A 58 -17.02 -0.87 5.51
CA GLU A 58 -18.41 -0.38 5.65
C GLU A 58 -19.08 -0.95 6.92
N HIS A 59 -18.58 -2.05 7.47
CA HIS A 59 -19.04 -2.71 8.67
C HIS A 59 -18.07 -2.64 9.86
N LEU A 60 -16.80 -2.22 9.63
CA LEU A 60 -15.78 -1.99 10.66
C LEU A 60 -15.99 -0.61 11.29
N LYS A 61 -17.02 -0.49 12.12
CA LYS A 61 -17.06 0.54 13.16
C LYS A 61 -16.48 -0.07 14.43
N ASP A 62 -15.15 -0.16 14.51
CA ASP A 62 -14.50 -0.24 15.80
C ASP A 62 -14.89 1.01 16.59
N ASP A 63 -15.19 0.84 17.88
CA ASP A 63 -15.37 1.98 18.77
C ASP A 63 -14.10 2.82 18.73
N GLU A 64 -14.27 4.12 18.61
CA GLU A 64 -13.16 5.07 18.62
C GLU A 64 -12.55 5.13 20.01
N GLU A 65 -11.25 5.09 20.07
CA GLU A 65 -10.47 5.20 21.29
C GLU A 65 -9.19 6.01 21.06
N THR A 66 -8.64 6.58 22.14
CA THR A 66 -7.34 7.26 22.07
C THR A 66 -6.23 6.22 22.05
N LEU A 67 -5.47 6.21 20.97
CA LEU A 67 -4.41 5.22 20.71
C LEU A 67 -3.06 5.89 20.54
N ARG A 68 -2.02 5.33 21.12
CA ARG A 68 -0.63 5.73 20.86
C ARG A 68 -0.19 5.19 19.51
N ILE A 69 0.15 6.09 18.60
CA ILE A 69 0.52 5.73 17.22
C ILE A 69 1.73 4.81 17.20
N ASN A 70 2.74 5.08 18.02
CA ASN A 70 4.00 4.37 18.01
C ASN A 70 3.87 2.89 18.44
N ASP A 71 2.85 2.53 19.24
CA ASP A 71 2.62 1.15 19.65
C ASP A 71 2.23 0.27 18.43
N PHE A 72 1.49 0.82 17.48
CA PHE A 72 1.11 0.14 16.24
C PHE A 72 2.20 0.25 15.17
N LEU A 73 2.85 1.42 15.09
CA LEU A 73 3.85 1.70 14.07
C LEU A 73 5.07 0.78 14.20
N LYS A 74 5.52 0.47 15.41
CA LYS A 74 6.63 -0.45 15.65
C LYS A 74 6.38 -1.84 15.07
N ASP A 75 5.19 -2.38 15.28
CA ASP A 75 4.82 -3.71 14.74
C ASP A 75 4.80 -3.71 13.21
N VAL A 76 4.27 -2.63 12.61
CA VAL A 76 4.24 -2.47 11.15
C VAL A 76 5.65 -2.33 10.60
N LEU A 77 6.52 -1.53 11.21
CA LEU A 77 7.90 -1.35 10.77
C LEU A 77 8.71 -2.66 10.84
N GLU A 78 8.52 -3.44 11.91
CA GLU A 78 9.20 -4.74 12.04
C GLU A 78 8.78 -5.70 10.90
N LYS A 79 7.49 -5.71 10.53
CA LYS A 79 6.99 -6.51 9.41
C LYS A 79 7.68 -6.18 8.08
N TYR A 80 7.97 -4.91 7.81
CA TYR A 80 8.57 -4.47 6.54
C TYR A 80 10.09 -4.31 6.58
N LYS A 81 10.73 -4.57 7.71
CA LYS A 81 12.17 -4.40 7.94
C LYS A 81 13.04 -5.16 6.95
N VAL A 82 12.70 -6.42 6.66
CA VAL A 82 13.48 -7.25 5.72
C VAL A 82 13.43 -6.64 4.31
N MET A 83 12.25 -6.27 3.85
CA MET A 83 12.09 -5.66 2.52
C MET A 83 12.81 -4.31 2.41
N ALA A 84 12.74 -3.48 3.44
CA ALA A 84 13.48 -2.21 3.49
C ALA A 84 15.00 -2.45 3.48
N SER A 85 15.49 -3.44 4.23
CA SER A 85 16.91 -3.80 4.25
C SER A 85 17.42 -4.31 2.90
N GLN A 86 16.63 -5.10 2.19
CA GLN A 86 16.96 -5.59 0.84
C GLN A 86 17.14 -4.45 -0.17
N LYS A 87 16.41 -3.34 0.00
CA LYS A 87 16.52 -2.13 -0.81
C LYS A 87 17.48 -1.08 -0.22
N ASN A 88 18.19 -1.39 0.85
CA ASN A 88 19.08 -0.45 1.57
C ASN A 88 18.37 0.85 1.98
N ILE A 89 17.09 0.79 2.34
CA ILE A 89 16.29 1.94 2.76
C ILE A 89 16.59 2.29 4.20
N ALA A 90 16.96 3.56 4.46
CA ALA A 90 17.10 4.09 5.80
C ALA A 90 15.74 4.52 6.35
N ILE A 91 15.28 3.91 7.45
CA ILE A 91 14.02 4.28 8.10
C ILE A 91 14.32 5.02 9.40
N LYS A 92 13.75 6.22 9.55
CA LYS A 92 13.79 7.01 10.79
C LYS A 92 12.39 7.17 11.34
N ASN A 93 12.15 6.64 12.53
CA ASN A 93 10.92 6.84 13.29
C ASN A 93 11.16 7.86 14.42
N GLY A 94 10.54 9.01 14.31
CA GLY A 94 10.56 10.08 15.30
C GLY A 94 9.27 10.23 16.11
N VAL A 95 8.32 9.28 15.97
CA VAL A 95 7.06 9.29 16.74
C VAL A 95 7.36 8.80 18.16
N ALA A 96 6.96 9.58 19.15
CA ALA A 96 7.14 9.28 20.58
C ALA A 96 5.82 8.82 21.23
N ASP A 97 5.16 9.71 21.93
CA ASP A 97 3.95 9.40 22.71
C ASP A 97 2.67 10.01 22.09
N GLU A 98 2.76 10.43 20.84
CA GLU A 98 1.63 11.05 20.14
C GLU A 98 0.47 10.07 19.99
N GLU A 99 -0.72 10.61 20.19
CA GLU A 99 -1.98 9.86 20.21
C GLU A 99 -2.90 10.31 19.06
N ILE A 100 -3.80 9.42 18.68
CA ILE A 100 -4.85 9.67 17.71
C ILE A 100 -6.16 9.04 18.18
N TYR A 101 -7.28 9.72 17.94
CA TYR A 101 -8.62 9.22 18.27
C TYR A 101 -9.24 8.53 17.05
N ILE A 102 -9.25 7.20 17.05
CA ILE A 102 -9.64 6.37 15.90
C ILE A 102 -9.94 4.94 16.35
N GLY A 103 -10.61 4.15 15.48
CA GLY A 103 -10.73 2.71 15.71
C GLY A 103 -9.39 1.96 15.56
N ARG A 104 -9.15 1.00 16.42
CA ARG A 104 -7.91 0.20 16.49
C ARG A 104 -7.58 -0.52 15.18
N SER A 105 -8.56 -1.18 14.56
CA SER A 105 -8.39 -1.87 13.28
C SER A 105 -8.12 -0.89 12.14
N ALA A 106 -8.77 0.28 12.16
CA ALA A 106 -8.53 1.32 11.17
C ALA A 106 -7.09 1.85 11.25
N LEU A 107 -6.58 2.14 12.45
CA LEU A 107 -5.20 2.60 12.63
C LEU A 107 -4.19 1.58 12.09
N LYS A 108 -4.37 0.28 12.41
CA LYS A 108 -3.52 -0.80 11.88
C LYS A 108 -3.50 -0.83 10.36
N ILE A 109 -4.66 -0.73 9.74
CA ILE A 109 -4.80 -0.77 8.28
C ILE A 109 -4.16 0.47 7.65
N ILE A 110 -4.39 1.66 8.20
CA ILE A 110 -3.80 2.93 7.71
C ILE A 110 -2.28 2.85 7.75
N LEU A 111 -1.70 2.55 8.92
CA LEU A 111 -0.25 2.50 9.08
C LEU A 111 0.39 1.41 8.22
N SER A 112 -0.23 0.24 8.11
CA SER A 112 0.26 -0.84 7.25
C SER A 112 0.29 -0.43 5.78
N ASN A 113 -0.75 0.23 5.28
CA ASN A 113 -0.79 0.69 3.89
C ASN A 113 0.22 1.81 3.62
N LEU A 114 0.35 2.78 4.52
CA LEU A 114 1.29 3.89 4.36
C LEU A 114 2.75 3.40 4.39
N VAL A 115 3.12 2.56 5.36
CA VAL A 115 4.47 2.02 5.46
C VAL A 115 4.79 1.08 4.29
N SER A 116 3.86 0.19 3.92
CA SER A 116 3.99 -0.70 2.77
C SER A 116 4.25 0.10 1.48
N ASN A 117 3.47 1.13 1.23
CA ASN A 117 3.66 2.01 0.07
C ASN A 117 5.01 2.72 0.12
N ALA A 118 5.39 3.27 1.27
CA ALA A 118 6.68 3.94 1.43
C ALA A 118 7.84 2.98 1.09
N VAL A 119 7.85 1.76 1.65
CA VAL A 119 8.91 0.78 1.36
C VAL A 119 8.91 0.35 -0.10
N LYS A 120 7.72 0.14 -0.69
CA LYS A 120 7.57 -0.29 -2.09
C LYS A 120 8.11 0.74 -3.08
N TYR A 121 7.75 2.01 -2.89
CA TYR A 121 8.01 3.08 -3.85
C TYR A 121 9.28 3.88 -3.57
N THR A 122 9.92 3.70 -2.42
CA THR A 122 11.23 4.31 -2.15
C THR A 122 12.28 3.70 -3.07
N LYS A 123 13.11 4.56 -3.65
CA LYS A 123 14.26 4.12 -4.47
C LYS A 123 15.28 3.34 -3.63
N GLU A 124 16.04 2.47 -4.26
CA GLU A 124 17.15 1.77 -3.61
C GLU A 124 18.14 2.77 -2.98
N GLY A 125 18.60 2.49 -1.76
CA GLY A 125 19.44 3.40 -0.99
C GLY A 125 18.73 4.67 -0.51
N GLY A 126 17.42 4.73 -0.62
CA GLY A 126 16.60 5.87 -0.23
C GLY A 126 16.30 5.94 1.26
N PHE A 127 15.35 6.80 1.62
CA PHE A 127 14.95 7.00 3.01
C PHE A 127 13.43 7.05 3.20
N ILE A 128 13.01 6.71 4.42
CA ILE A 128 11.65 6.92 4.93
C ILE A 128 11.77 7.62 6.28
N ASN A 129 11.16 8.80 6.39
CA ASN A 129 11.06 9.55 7.64
C ASN A 129 9.63 9.54 8.13
N ILE A 130 9.43 9.22 9.40
CA ILE A 130 8.12 9.20 10.04
C ILE A 130 8.22 10.05 11.31
N GLY A 131 7.23 10.90 11.56
CA GLY A 131 7.22 11.77 12.71
C GLY A 131 5.94 12.54 12.88
N VAL A 132 5.95 13.49 13.82
CA VAL A 132 4.86 14.44 14.05
C VAL A 132 5.43 15.84 14.12
N VAL A 133 4.79 16.77 13.43
CA VAL A 133 5.12 18.22 13.44
C VAL A 133 3.80 18.99 13.44
N ASP A 134 3.66 19.94 14.38
CA ASP A 134 2.49 20.82 14.50
C ASP A 134 1.16 20.05 14.45
N ASP A 135 1.08 18.96 15.22
CA ASP A 135 -0.09 18.08 15.31
C ASP A 135 -0.42 17.26 14.05
N TRP A 136 0.52 17.21 13.11
CA TRP A 136 0.43 16.38 11.91
C TRP A 136 1.38 15.20 11.99
N PHE A 137 0.84 13.99 12.05
CA PHE A 137 1.60 12.78 11.77
C PHE A 137 1.96 12.77 10.28
N TYR A 138 3.20 12.44 9.95
CA TYR A 138 3.65 12.34 8.56
C TYR A 138 4.48 11.10 8.31
N ILE A 139 4.39 10.63 7.08
CA ILE A 139 5.33 9.69 6.48
C ILE A 139 5.87 10.29 5.19
N GLU A 140 7.19 10.43 5.11
CA GLU A 140 7.91 11.00 3.98
C GLU A 140 8.82 9.94 3.39
N ASN A 141 8.86 9.83 2.07
CA ASN A 141 9.84 8.99 1.38
C ASN A 141 10.28 9.62 0.06
N ASN A 142 11.50 9.30 -0.37
CA ASN A 142 11.92 9.60 -1.72
C ASN A 142 11.49 8.48 -2.67
N PHE A 143 10.93 8.84 -3.82
CA PHE A 143 10.39 7.89 -4.78
C PHE A 143 11.35 7.61 -5.95
N GLU A 144 11.18 6.45 -6.55
CA GLU A 144 12.02 5.99 -7.67
C GLU A 144 11.53 6.52 -9.02
N SER A 145 10.22 6.52 -9.23
CA SER A 145 9.59 6.90 -10.49
C SER A 145 8.56 7.99 -10.28
N ASP A 146 8.54 8.96 -11.17
CA ASP A 146 7.56 10.04 -11.12
C ASP A 146 6.12 9.52 -11.27
N PHE A 147 5.18 10.20 -10.63
CA PHE A 147 3.76 9.86 -10.61
C PHE A 147 2.88 11.12 -10.52
N ASN A 148 1.63 10.99 -10.94
CA ASN A 148 0.66 12.06 -10.83
C ASN A 148 -0.02 12.04 -9.46
N ILE A 149 0.24 13.05 -8.62
CA ILE A 149 -0.29 13.16 -7.26
C ILE A 149 -1.82 13.26 -7.23
N ASP A 150 -2.45 13.89 -8.23
CA ASP A 150 -3.91 14.05 -8.28
C ASP A 150 -4.64 12.72 -8.49
N ARG A 151 -3.90 11.68 -8.90
CA ARG A 151 -4.43 10.37 -9.23
C ARG A 151 -4.02 9.24 -8.28
N ILE A 152 -3.30 9.56 -7.20
CA ILE A 152 -2.78 8.52 -6.27
C ILE A 152 -3.88 7.74 -5.55
N PHE A 153 -5.06 8.34 -5.40
CA PHE A 153 -6.23 7.70 -4.80
C PHE A 153 -7.12 7.00 -5.83
N ASN A 154 -6.75 7.06 -7.12
CA ASN A 154 -7.52 6.44 -8.18
C ASN A 154 -7.09 4.99 -8.37
N VAL A 155 -8.00 4.08 -8.11
CA VAL A 155 -7.78 2.64 -8.23
C VAL A 155 -7.32 2.24 -9.64
N GLU A 156 -7.93 2.81 -10.69
CA GLU A 156 -7.60 2.50 -12.09
C GLU A 156 -6.20 2.96 -12.50
N TYR A 157 -5.76 4.10 -11.99
CA TYR A 157 -4.44 4.64 -12.28
C TYR A 157 -3.30 3.79 -11.72
N ASN A 158 -3.50 3.29 -10.53
CA ASN A 158 -2.46 2.57 -9.80
C ASN A 158 -2.36 1.09 -10.23
N SER A 159 -3.44 0.50 -10.75
CA SER A 159 -3.44 -0.87 -11.27
C SER A 159 -2.70 -1.04 -12.61
N SER A 160 -2.45 0.04 -13.33
CA SER A 160 -1.73 0.02 -14.63
C SER A 160 -0.20 -0.04 -14.51
N LYS A 161 0.36 0.20 -13.32
CA LYS A 161 1.81 0.07 -13.07
C LYS A 161 2.11 -1.33 -12.56
N GLU A 162 3.08 -2.00 -13.16
CA GLU A 162 3.55 -3.34 -12.78
C GLU A 162 3.70 -3.46 -11.26
N ASN A 163 3.03 -4.45 -10.67
CA ASN A 163 3.05 -4.76 -9.23
C ASN A 163 2.45 -3.73 -8.25
N SER A 164 1.59 -2.81 -8.68
CA SER A 164 0.90 -1.90 -7.76
C SER A 164 -0.60 -2.18 -7.70
N ASN A 165 -1.09 -2.58 -6.54
CA ASN A 165 -2.51 -2.89 -6.36
C ASN A 165 -3.41 -1.66 -6.22
N GLY A 166 -2.91 -0.44 -6.38
CA GLY A 166 -3.65 0.82 -6.45
C GLY A 166 -4.62 1.15 -5.31
N LEU A 167 -4.96 0.15 -4.50
CA LEU A 167 -6.02 0.22 -3.51
C LEU A 167 -5.57 0.74 -2.14
N GLY A 168 -4.28 0.67 -1.83
CA GLY A 168 -3.77 0.99 -0.50
C GLY A 168 -4.09 2.41 -0.04
N LEU A 169 -3.79 3.41 -0.86
CA LEU A 169 -4.10 4.81 -0.54
C LEU A 169 -5.59 5.12 -0.63
N TYR A 170 -6.32 4.46 -1.52
CA TYR A 170 -7.78 4.54 -1.58
C TYR A 170 -8.42 4.05 -0.25
N ILE A 171 -7.95 2.94 0.31
CA ILE A 171 -8.37 2.43 1.61
C ILE A 171 -8.05 3.43 2.72
N VAL A 172 -6.83 3.95 2.76
CA VAL A 172 -6.40 4.97 3.73
C VAL A 172 -7.34 6.17 3.70
N ARG A 173 -7.58 6.73 2.51
CA ARG A 173 -8.48 7.87 2.33
C ARG A 173 -9.89 7.59 2.87
N ASN A 174 -10.48 6.45 2.51
CA ASN A 174 -11.83 6.11 2.95
C ASN A 174 -11.92 5.95 4.47
N LEU A 175 -10.92 5.31 5.09
CA LEU A 175 -10.85 5.20 6.54
C LEU A 175 -10.74 6.57 7.21
N LEU A 176 -9.84 7.43 6.76
CA LEU A 176 -9.68 8.77 7.31
C LEU A 176 -11.00 9.59 7.20
N LEU A 177 -11.67 9.52 6.05
CA LEU A 177 -12.97 10.17 5.87
C LEU A 177 -14.05 9.61 6.79
N ASN A 178 -14.09 8.29 7.01
CA ASN A 178 -15.06 7.64 7.91
C ASN A 178 -14.89 8.06 9.36
N TYR A 179 -13.66 8.39 9.78
CA TYR A 179 -13.35 8.89 11.12
C TYR A 179 -13.23 10.41 11.19
N ASN A 180 -13.63 11.14 10.14
CA ASN A 180 -13.54 12.60 10.04
C ASN A 180 -12.14 13.18 10.32
N LEU A 181 -11.10 12.44 9.97
CA LEU A 181 -9.72 12.87 10.08
C LEU A 181 -9.27 13.59 8.82
N ASN A 182 -8.65 14.74 9.00
CA ASN A 182 -8.05 15.49 7.91
C ASN A 182 -6.73 14.85 7.49
N TYR A 183 -6.44 14.92 6.21
CA TYR A 183 -5.17 14.46 5.65
C TYR A 183 -4.71 15.42 4.55
N ASP A 184 -3.42 15.42 4.30
CA ASP A 184 -2.80 16.16 3.21
C ASP A 184 -1.75 15.30 2.52
N VAL A 185 -1.56 15.53 1.23
CA VAL A 185 -0.53 14.89 0.43
C VAL A 185 0.23 15.92 -0.37
N SER A 186 1.53 15.83 -0.36
CA SER A 186 2.38 16.71 -1.14
C SER A 186 3.51 15.93 -1.82
N LYS A 187 3.97 16.46 -2.93
CA LYS A 187 5.07 15.92 -3.72
C LYS A 187 5.93 17.07 -4.23
N ASP A 188 7.23 16.93 -4.08
CA ASP A 188 8.22 17.70 -4.83
C ASP A 188 8.94 16.81 -5.86
N ASN A 189 10.09 17.24 -6.39
CA ASN A 189 10.83 16.48 -7.40
C ASN A 189 11.40 15.14 -6.91
N GLU A 190 11.57 14.96 -5.59
CA GLU A 190 12.27 13.81 -5.02
C GLU A 190 11.51 13.13 -3.89
N LYS A 191 10.56 13.81 -3.27
CA LYS A 191 9.90 13.37 -2.04
C LYS A 191 8.39 13.37 -2.18
N PHE A 192 7.79 12.35 -1.57
CA PHE A 192 6.35 12.25 -1.33
C PHE A 192 6.09 12.29 0.16
N ILE A 193 5.10 13.06 0.58
CA ILE A 193 4.71 13.19 1.98
C ILE A 193 3.21 12.94 2.10
N PHE A 194 2.83 12.05 2.99
CA PHE A 194 1.45 11.85 3.42
C PHE A 194 1.31 12.31 4.87
N LYS A 195 0.29 13.13 5.16
CA LYS A 195 0.06 13.69 6.50
C LYS A 195 -1.35 13.38 6.98
N ILE A 196 -1.49 13.18 8.29
CA ILE A 196 -2.77 12.98 8.99
C ILE A 196 -2.78 13.94 10.18
N GLU A 197 -3.83 14.76 10.29
CA GLU A 197 -4.07 15.63 11.44
C GLU A 197 -4.51 14.80 12.64
N LEU A 198 -3.91 15.03 13.81
CA LEU A 198 -4.13 14.20 15.00
C LEU A 198 -5.25 14.71 15.92
N SER A 199 -5.63 16.00 15.79
CA SER A 199 -6.68 16.63 16.60
C SER A 199 -7.74 17.33 15.76
#